data_bf24840c227fbd6b8bdef1511be2a14f
#
_entry.id   bf24840c227fbd6b8bdef1511be2a14f
#
_cell.length_a   1.000
_cell.length_b   1.000
_cell.length_c   1.000
_cell.angle_alpha   90.00
_cell.angle_beta   90.00
_cell.angle_gamma   90.00
#
_symmetry.space_group_name_H-M   'P 1'
#
loop_
_entity.id
_entity.type
_entity.pdbx_description
1 polymer ?
#
loop_
_entity_poly.entity_id
_entity_poly.type
_entity_poly.pdbx_seq_one_letter_code
_entity_poly.pdbx_strand_id
1 'polypeptide(L)'
;MNIKTNPFKAVSYVRSAIEKALETSGYLIADTKHDGVRGNICVDNTANAAWLSRVSKTIPALEHLNGFDQRWGKLLKDDRWILPDGFMLDGELMVKGVDFNTGSGLLRTKWLKAKNYEFSTYAIEKEWDNPKGKIPFHLNSADLKVVLYDIIPLDIIESGDDYNVMTLLRLEHVKVALPVLQDHFPEVEWCLSESHEVYDMDELDALYRQKREEGHEGLVVKDPRGIYKRGKKSGWWKLKPENEADGVVVGLNWGTPGLANEGKVIGFEVLLESGRVVSANNISQALMEEFTANVKAHTTCDNGCQMSKDVGMDNRSCAGKCAYDQHPANNPYEGWACQIKYMEETPDGSLRHPSFDKWRGTEADPTTKM
;
A
#
# COMPACT_ATOMS: atom_id res chain seq x y z
N MET A 1 -4.67 -10.37 20.22
CA MET A 1 -5.17 -11.27 19.13
C MET A 1 -4.04 -11.46 18.13
N ASN A 2 -3.64 -12.71 17.83
CA ASN A 2 -2.64 -13.02 16.81
C ASN A 2 -3.34 -13.71 15.64
N ILE A 3 -3.72 -12.91 14.64
CA ILE A 3 -4.53 -13.36 13.50
C ILE A 3 -3.90 -12.93 12.18
N LYS A 4 -3.91 -13.83 11.19
CA LYS A 4 -3.51 -13.54 9.81
C LYS A 4 -4.74 -13.19 8.98
N THR A 5 -4.95 -11.91 8.73
CA THR A 5 -6.14 -11.43 8.02
C THR A 5 -6.15 -11.79 6.54
N ASN A 6 -5.01 -11.72 5.87
CA ASN A 6 -4.85 -11.97 4.42
C ASN A 6 -6.09 -11.58 3.60
N PRO A 7 -6.50 -10.30 3.60
CA PRO A 7 -7.75 -9.88 2.98
C PRO A 7 -7.75 -10.06 1.48
N PHE A 8 -8.93 -10.05 0.88
CA PHE A 8 -9.06 -10.08 -0.57
C PHE A 8 -8.41 -8.83 -1.18
N LYS A 9 -7.45 -9.05 -2.08
CA LYS A 9 -6.68 -7.97 -2.74
C LYS A 9 -7.00 -7.95 -4.22
N ALA A 10 -7.42 -6.79 -4.72
CA ALA A 10 -7.67 -6.59 -6.12
C ALA A 10 -6.41 -6.84 -6.97
N VAL A 11 -6.59 -7.49 -8.11
CA VAL A 11 -5.58 -7.58 -9.16
C VAL A 11 -5.60 -6.33 -10.04
N SER A 12 -4.55 -6.13 -10.83
CA SER A 12 -4.53 -5.03 -11.80
C SER A 12 -5.59 -5.23 -12.88
N TYR A 13 -6.00 -4.13 -13.50
CA TYR A 13 -6.92 -4.12 -14.63
C TYR A 13 -6.43 -5.05 -15.76
N VAL A 14 -7.34 -5.92 -16.21
CA VAL A 14 -7.16 -6.74 -17.41
C VAL A 14 -8.48 -6.71 -18.15
N ARG A 15 -8.54 -5.99 -19.28
CA ARG A 15 -9.76 -5.75 -20.05
C ARG A 15 -10.53 -7.04 -20.36
N SER A 16 -9.86 -8.03 -20.91
CA SER A 16 -10.48 -9.31 -21.27
C SER A 16 -11.08 -10.08 -20.08
N ALA A 17 -10.49 -9.95 -18.90
CA ALA A 17 -11.03 -10.58 -17.69
C ALA A 17 -12.30 -9.87 -17.20
N ILE A 18 -12.35 -8.54 -17.32
CA ILE A 18 -13.52 -7.74 -16.96
C ILE A 18 -14.65 -7.97 -17.96
N GLU A 19 -14.36 -7.96 -19.27
CA GLU A 19 -15.34 -8.28 -20.32
C GLU A 19 -15.98 -9.66 -20.09
N LYS A 20 -15.16 -10.67 -19.82
CA LYS A 20 -15.65 -12.01 -19.48
C LYS A 20 -16.52 -12.05 -18.23
N ALA A 21 -16.16 -11.26 -17.21
CA ALA A 21 -16.94 -11.17 -15.98
C ALA A 21 -18.28 -10.45 -16.23
N LEU A 22 -18.30 -9.41 -17.05
CA LEU A 22 -19.55 -8.74 -17.52
C LEU A 22 -20.46 -9.70 -18.27
N GLU A 23 -19.93 -10.47 -19.23
CA GLU A 23 -20.69 -11.48 -19.97
C GLU A 23 -21.30 -12.54 -19.03
N THR A 24 -20.53 -12.97 -18.00
CA THR A 24 -20.97 -14.00 -17.08
C THR A 24 -21.99 -13.51 -16.06
N SER A 25 -21.81 -12.31 -15.52
CA SER A 25 -22.59 -11.78 -14.40
C SER A 25 -23.69 -10.81 -14.85
N GLY A 26 -23.62 -10.30 -16.08
CA GLY A 26 -24.54 -9.31 -16.64
C GLY A 26 -24.26 -7.87 -16.23
N TYR A 27 -23.55 -7.66 -15.14
CA TYR A 27 -23.07 -6.36 -14.67
C TYR A 27 -21.93 -6.56 -13.67
N LEU A 28 -21.20 -5.49 -13.36
CA LEU A 28 -20.19 -5.46 -12.31
C LEU A 28 -20.48 -4.32 -11.33
N ILE A 29 -19.93 -4.41 -10.14
CA ILE A 29 -20.00 -3.36 -9.11
C ILE A 29 -18.69 -2.60 -9.17
N ALA A 30 -18.75 -1.31 -9.40
CA ALA A 30 -17.61 -0.41 -9.42
C ALA A 30 -17.63 0.51 -8.19
N ASP A 31 -16.72 0.29 -7.26
CA ASP A 31 -16.56 1.10 -6.07
C ASP A 31 -15.53 2.20 -6.32
N THR A 32 -15.79 3.38 -5.78
CA THR A 32 -14.76 4.43 -5.75
C THR A 32 -13.55 3.93 -4.97
N LYS A 33 -12.38 4.00 -5.61
CA LYS A 33 -11.13 3.62 -4.94
C LYS A 33 -10.63 4.77 -4.09
N HIS A 34 -10.73 4.58 -2.79
CA HIS A 34 -10.23 5.53 -1.80
C HIS A 34 -8.71 5.40 -1.64
N ASP A 35 -8.08 6.52 -1.36
CA ASP A 35 -6.65 6.61 -1.09
C ASP A 35 -6.45 6.74 0.43
N GLY A 36 -6.16 5.64 1.08
CA GLY A 36 -6.01 5.52 2.52
C GLY A 36 -5.08 4.37 2.91
N VAL A 37 -5.22 3.90 4.13
CA VAL A 37 -4.50 2.73 4.64
C VAL A 37 -5.50 1.59 4.84
N ARG A 38 -5.34 0.50 4.08
CA ARG A 38 -6.20 -0.68 4.26
C ARG A 38 -6.12 -1.19 5.69
N GLY A 39 -7.26 -1.22 6.36
CA GLY A 39 -7.44 -1.71 7.72
C GLY A 39 -8.33 -2.93 7.79
N ASN A 40 -7.94 -3.87 8.65
CA ASN A 40 -8.74 -5.02 9.03
C ASN A 40 -8.99 -4.93 10.53
N ILE A 41 -10.26 -4.70 10.91
CA ILE A 41 -10.66 -4.59 12.31
C ILE A 41 -11.26 -5.93 12.70
N CYS A 42 -10.51 -6.71 13.47
CA CYS A 42 -10.95 -8.02 13.96
C CYS A 42 -11.50 -7.88 15.38
N VAL A 43 -12.68 -8.42 15.64
CA VAL A 43 -13.31 -8.43 16.97
C VAL A 43 -13.75 -9.86 17.29
N ASP A 44 -13.33 -10.38 18.44
CA ASP A 44 -13.73 -11.71 18.90
C ASP A 44 -14.98 -11.65 19.79
N ASN A 45 -15.53 -12.84 20.10
CA ASN A 45 -16.75 -12.98 20.92
C ASN A 45 -16.58 -12.54 22.38
N THR A 46 -15.37 -12.20 22.81
CA THR A 46 -15.06 -11.67 24.13
C THR A 46 -14.81 -10.16 24.11
N ALA A 47 -15.18 -9.50 23.03
CA ALA A 47 -15.06 -8.04 22.83
C ALA A 47 -13.60 -7.53 22.80
N ASN A 48 -12.64 -8.39 22.46
CA ASN A 48 -11.28 -7.94 22.14
C ASN A 48 -11.20 -7.56 20.67
N ALA A 49 -10.61 -6.40 20.41
CA ALA A 49 -10.38 -5.89 19.06
C ALA A 49 -8.90 -5.87 18.68
N ALA A 50 -8.63 -5.98 17.39
CA ALA A 50 -7.32 -5.75 16.80
C ALA A 50 -7.46 -4.94 15.51
N TRP A 51 -6.84 -3.77 15.49
CA TRP A 51 -6.80 -2.86 14.33
C TRP A 51 -5.52 -3.11 13.55
N LEU A 52 -5.66 -3.87 12.46
CA LEU A 52 -4.55 -4.44 11.71
C LEU A 52 -4.45 -3.85 10.31
N SER A 53 -3.24 -3.76 9.81
CA SER A 53 -2.97 -3.48 8.40
C SER A 53 -3.26 -4.72 7.53
N ARG A 54 -3.29 -4.54 6.21
CA ARG A 54 -3.44 -5.62 5.22
C ARG A 54 -2.41 -6.76 5.32
N VAL A 55 -1.35 -6.58 6.10
CA VAL A 55 -0.32 -7.59 6.38
C VAL A 55 -0.35 -8.04 7.83
N SER A 56 -1.49 -7.86 8.49
CA SER A 56 -1.76 -8.33 9.86
C SER A 56 -0.85 -7.75 10.94
N LYS A 57 -0.31 -6.54 10.70
CA LYS A 57 0.46 -5.80 11.70
C LYS A 57 -0.43 -4.72 12.32
N THR A 58 -0.31 -4.52 13.62
CA THR A 58 -0.96 -3.40 14.33
C THR A 58 -0.64 -2.08 13.62
N ILE A 59 -1.68 -1.26 13.42
CA ILE A 59 -1.53 0.09 12.91
C ILE A 59 -1.07 0.97 14.07
N PRO A 60 0.14 1.56 14.01
CA PRO A 60 0.76 2.17 15.19
C PRO A 60 -0.09 3.23 15.87
N ALA A 61 -0.71 4.12 15.11
CA ALA A 61 -1.54 5.21 15.65
C ALA A 61 -2.87 4.74 16.27
N LEU A 62 -3.25 3.48 16.04
CA LEU A 62 -4.49 2.87 16.53
C LEU A 62 -4.23 1.75 17.55
N GLU A 63 -2.99 1.61 18.03
CA GLU A 63 -2.61 0.55 18.99
C GLU A 63 -3.45 0.60 20.27
N HIS A 64 -3.83 1.79 20.72
CA HIS A 64 -4.66 2.00 21.90
C HIS A 64 -6.12 1.51 21.75
N LEU A 65 -6.57 1.24 20.53
CA LEU A 65 -7.89 0.66 20.25
C LEU A 65 -7.88 -0.87 20.26
N ASN A 66 -6.71 -1.49 20.41
CA ASN A 66 -6.58 -2.94 20.55
C ASN A 66 -6.93 -3.39 21.96
N GLY A 67 -7.38 -4.64 22.07
CA GLY A 67 -7.76 -5.24 23.33
C GLY A 67 -9.26 -5.14 23.61
N PHE A 68 -9.61 -5.30 24.89
CA PHE A 68 -10.99 -5.32 25.32
C PHE A 68 -11.60 -3.91 25.30
N ASP A 69 -12.77 -3.80 24.68
CA ASP A 69 -13.63 -2.61 24.78
C ASP A 69 -15.09 -3.06 24.96
N GLN A 70 -15.70 -2.63 26.06
CA GLN A 70 -17.08 -2.98 26.39
C GLN A 70 -18.08 -2.63 25.28
N ARG A 71 -17.78 -1.62 24.46
CA ARG A 71 -18.66 -1.19 23.36
C ARG A 71 -18.78 -2.26 22.28
N TRP A 72 -17.68 -3.00 22.00
CA TRP A 72 -17.75 -4.16 21.13
C TRP A 72 -18.65 -5.25 21.71
N GLY A 73 -18.58 -5.48 23.02
CA GLY A 73 -19.45 -6.45 23.68
C GLY A 73 -20.94 -6.05 23.61
N LYS A 74 -21.25 -4.77 23.68
CA LYS A 74 -22.62 -4.27 23.49
C LYS A 74 -23.07 -4.43 22.04
N LEU A 75 -22.20 -4.13 21.07
CA LEU A 75 -22.47 -4.29 19.64
C LEU A 75 -22.74 -5.77 19.30
N LEU A 76 -21.92 -6.70 19.78
CA LEU A 76 -22.10 -8.13 19.54
C LEU A 76 -23.46 -8.69 20.06
N LYS A 77 -24.05 -8.00 21.05
CA LYS A 77 -25.35 -8.35 21.64
C LYS A 77 -26.51 -7.53 21.08
N ASP A 78 -26.27 -6.61 20.17
CA ASP A 78 -27.32 -5.82 19.51
C ASP A 78 -28.06 -6.73 18.53
N ASP A 79 -29.39 -6.79 18.64
CA ASP A 79 -30.24 -7.67 17.82
C ASP A 79 -30.12 -7.39 16.31
N ARG A 80 -29.62 -6.22 15.94
CA ARG A 80 -29.34 -5.85 14.53
C ARG A 80 -28.02 -6.39 14.01
N TRP A 81 -27.13 -6.83 14.91
CA TRP A 81 -25.80 -7.30 14.54
C TRP A 81 -25.83 -8.74 14.03
N ILE A 82 -25.25 -8.98 12.84
CA ILE A 82 -25.39 -10.25 12.14
C ILE A 82 -24.30 -11.28 12.44
N LEU A 83 -23.20 -10.91 13.08
CA LEU A 83 -22.04 -11.76 13.38
C LEU A 83 -21.69 -11.74 14.88
N PRO A 84 -22.53 -12.31 15.76
CA PRO A 84 -22.36 -12.23 17.22
C PRO A 84 -21.15 -13.01 17.74
N ASP A 85 -20.63 -13.97 16.97
CA ASP A 85 -19.48 -14.82 17.36
C ASP A 85 -18.11 -14.22 17.00
N GLY A 86 -18.10 -13.02 16.43
CA GLY A 86 -16.91 -12.32 16.01
C GLY A 86 -16.83 -12.10 14.51
N PHE A 87 -16.04 -11.12 14.12
CA PHE A 87 -15.99 -10.65 12.73
C PHE A 87 -14.68 -9.95 12.42
N MET A 88 -14.41 -9.79 11.14
CA MET A 88 -13.45 -8.85 10.60
C MET A 88 -14.18 -7.83 9.73
N LEU A 89 -14.03 -6.54 10.03
CA LEU A 89 -14.35 -5.46 9.10
C LEU A 89 -13.15 -5.24 8.19
N ASP A 90 -13.40 -5.15 6.91
CA ASP A 90 -12.40 -4.86 5.89
C ASP A 90 -12.72 -3.50 5.26
N GLY A 91 -11.78 -2.58 5.29
CA GLY A 91 -12.05 -1.22 4.83
C GLY A 91 -10.80 -0.38 4.63
N GLU A 92 -11.02 0.88 4.27
CA GLU A 92 -9.97 1.89 4.16
C GLU A 92 -10.03 2.84 5.35
N LEU A 93 -8.89 3.04 5.99
CA LEU A 93 -8.74 3.98 7.09
C LEU A 93 -8.19 5.29 6.56
N MET A 94 -8.85 6.38 6.91
CA MET A 94 -8.48 7.74 6.52
C MET A 94 -8.49 8.64 7.75
N VAL A 95 -7.75 9.73 7.71
CA VAL A 95 -7.80 10.78 8.72
C VAL A 95 -8.56 11.96 8.15
N LYS A 96 -9.56 12.44 8.87
CA LYS A 96 -10.43 13.53 8.42
C LYS A 96 -9.67 14.85 8.31
N GLY A 97 -10.04 15.66 7.33
CA GLY A 97 -9.53 17.02 7.18
C GLY A 97 -8.11 17.15 6.66
N VAL A 98 -7.46 16.04 6.27
CA VAL A 98 -6.10 16.04 5.71
C VAL A 98 -6.03 15.25 4.42
N ASP A 99 -5.02 15.56 3.60
CA ASP A 99 -4.72 14.78 2.39
C ASP A 99 -4.20 13.36 2.72
N PHE A 100 -4.15 12.50 1.69
CA PHE A 100 -3.71 11.12 1.83
C PHE A 100 -2.29 11.01 2.44
N ASN A 101 -1.35 11.83 1.98
CA ASN A 101 0.04 11.71 2.43
C ASN A 101 0.16 11.99 3.92
N THR A 102 -0.51 13.05 4.38
CA THR A 102 -0.59 13.43 5.78
C THR A 102 -1.34 12.35 6.59
N GLY A 103 -2.51 11.92 6.14
CA GLY A 103 -3.33 10.92 6.83
C GLY A 103 -2.66 9.56 6.94
N SER A 104 -2.08 9.06 5.84
CA SER A 104 -1.32 7.79 5.86
C SER A 104 -0.05 7.89 6.71
N GLY A 105 0.58 9.06 6.74
CA GLY A 105 1.70 9.35 7.63
C GLY A 105 1.30 9.31 9.09
N LEU A 106 0.18 9.94 9.46
CA LEU A 106 -0.37 9.90 10.82
C LEU A 106 -0.68 8.48 11.27
N LEU A 107 -1.39 7.69 10.46
CA LEU A 107 -1.73 6.29 10.79
C LEU A 107 -0.50 5.40 11.03
N ARG A 108 0.61 5.69 10.37
CA ARG A 108 1.89 4.96 10.54
C ARG A 108 2.77 5.54 11.64
N THR A 109 2.39 6.67 12.22
CA THR A 109 3.17 7.34 13.25
C THR A 109 3.11 6.55 14.57
N LYS A 110 4.27 6.32 15.17
CA LYS A 110 4.43 5.57 16.43
C LYS A 110 4.55 6.49 17.64
N TRP A 111 5.16 7.65 17.46
CA TRP A 111 5.55 8.53 18.57
C TRP A 111 4.91 9.92 18.45
N LEU A 112 4.43 10.43 19.57
CA LEU A 112 3.92 11.79 19.71
C LEU A 112 5.03 12.80 19.43
N LYS A 113 4.73 13.79 18.58
CA LYS A 113 5.60 14.91 18.23
C LYS A 113 4.75 16.17 18.07
N ALA A 114 5.37 17.35 18.14
CA ALA A 114 4.67 18.63 17.96
C ALA A 114 3.80 18.65 16.69
N LYS A 115 4.34 18.14 15.56
CA LYS A 115 3.65 18.14 14.25
C LYS A 115 2.39 17.25 14.17
N ASN A 116 2.20 16.31 15.11
CA ASN A 116 1.04 15.41 15.12
C ASN A 116 0.20 15.52 16.41
N TYR A 117 0.57 16.47 17.28
CA TYR A 117 -0.06 16.66 18.57
C TYR A 117 -1.57 16.90 18.48
N GLU A 118 -2.02 17.76 17.57
CA GLU A 118 -3.43 18.14 17.40
C GLU A 118 -4.34 16.96 17.03
N PHE A 119 -3.79 15.92 16.40
CA PHE A 119 -4.53 14.70 16.04
C PHE A 119 -4.48 13.62 17.13
N SER A 120 -3.85 13.88 18.25
CA SER A 120 -3.66 12.88 19.30
C SER A 120 -4.73 12.97 20.38
N THR A 121 -5.00 11.84 21.03
CA THR A 121 -5.81 11.80 22.27
C THR A 121 -5.21 12.66 23.37
N TYR A 122 -3.91 12.89 23.33
CA TYR A 122 -3.20 13.71 24.30
C TYR A 122 -3.63 15.20 24.24
N ALA A 123 -3.96 15.69 23.05
CA ALA A 123 -4.40 17.08 22.86
C ALA A 123 -5.74 17.39 23.55
N ILE A 124 -6.57 16.38 23.83
CA ILE A 124 -7.86 16.55 24.51
C ILE A 124 -7.70 16.74 26.02
N GLU A 125 -6.69 16.10 26.59
CA GLU A 125 -6.54 15.96 28.05
C GLU A 125 -5.48 16.89 28.62
N LYS A 126 -4.50 17.34 27.81
CA LYS A 126 -3.32 18.06 28.28
C LYS A 126 -2.92 19.17 27.32
N GLU A 127 -2.32 20.22 27.89
CA GLU A 127 -1.55 21.17 27.09
C GLU A 127 -0.24 20.52 26.63
N TRP A 128 0.25 20.93 25.46
CA TRP A 128 1.53 20.45 24.93
C TRP A 128 2.70 21.03 25.74
N ASP A 129 3.35 20.19 26.52
CA ASP A 129 4.53 20.52 27.35
C ASP A 129 5.86 20.05 26.74
N ASN A 130 5.82 19.50 25.53
CA ASN A 130 6.98 18.94 24.83
C ASN A 130 7.77 17.96 25.73
N PRO A 131 7.15 16.87 26.18
CA PRO A 131 7.73 15.99 27.17
C PRO A 131 9.06 15.39 26.70
N LYS A 132 10.00 15.26 27.60
CA LYS A 132 11.25 14.54 27.36
C LYS A 132 10.96 13.04 27.36
N GLY A 133 11.12 12.39 26.22
CA GLY A 133 10.92 10.95 26.09
C GLY A 133 10.00 10.56 24.92
N LYS A 134 9.85 9.24 24.74
CA LYS A 134 9.01 8.68 23.69
C LYS A 134 7.62 8.38 24.22
N ILE A 135 6.66 9.21 23.88
CA ILE A 135 5.24 9.00 24.16
C ILE A 135 4.61 8.37 22.91
N PRO A 136 3.81 7.30 23.02
CA PRO A 136 3.08 6.75 21.90
C PRO A 136 2.13 7.79 21.29
N PHE A 137 2.08 7.84 19.98
CA PHE A 137 1.07 8.62 19.26
C PHE A 137 -0.21 7.80 19.14
N HIS A 138 -1.28 8.25 19.77
CA HIS A 138 -2.61 7.67 19.67
C HIS A 138 -3.51 8.63 18.91
N LEU A 139 -3.92 8.25 17.70
CA LEU A 139 -4.85 9.05 16.91
C LEU A 139 -6.18 9.17 17.65
N ASN A 140 -6.69 10.41 17.73
CA ASN A 140 -8.03 10.63 18.24
C ASN A 140 -9.07 9.97 17.31
N SER A 141 -9.91 9.11 17.86
CA SER A 141 -10.95 8.40 17.10
C SER A 141 -11.93 9.35 16.43
N ALA A 142 -12.10 10.57 16.95
CA ALA A 142 -12.93 11.61 16.32
C ALA A 142 -12.36 12.10 14.97
N ASP A 143 -11.05 11.88 14.71
CA ASP A 143 -10.40 12.22 13.45
C ASP A 143 -10.36 11.03 12.48
N LEU A 144 -10.83 9.86 12.90
CA LEU A 144 -10.80 8.63 12.09
C LEU A 144 -12.05 8.51 11.21
N LYS A 145 -11.82 8.20 9.94
CA LYS A 145 -12.85 7.79 8.97
C LYS A 145 -12.54 6.37 8.50
N VAL A 146 -13.57 5.53 8.50
CA VAL A 146 -13.51 4.14 8.05
C VAL A 146 -14.50 3.95 6.90
N VAL A 147 -13.97 3.67 5.71
CA VAL A 147 -14.76 3.31 4.53
C VAL A 147 -14.84 1.80 4.46
N LEU A 148 -16.01 1.24 4.73
CA LEU A 148 -16.21 -0.20 4.79
C LEU A 148 -16.31 -0.81 3.39
N TYR A 149 -15.60 -1.91 3.18
CA TYR A 149 -15.62 -2.72 1.96
C TYR A 149 -16.36 -4.03 2.14
N ASP A 150 -16.14 -4.69 3.29
CA ASP A 150 -16.66 -6.02 3.53
C ASP A 150 -16.74 -6.33 5.04
N ILE A 151 -17.53 -7.34 5.39
CA ILE A 151 -17.60 -7.91 6.73
C ILE A 151 -17.58 -9.44 6.63
N ILE A 152 -16.65 -10.07 7.36
CA ILE A 152 -16.38 -11.52 7.26
C ILE A 152 -16.45 -12.13 8.67
N PRO A 153 -17.07 -13.30 8.86
CA PRO A 153 -17.01 -14.03 10.14
C PRO A 153 -15.56 -14.28 10.56
N LEU A 154 -15.27 -14.13 11.84
CA LEU A 154 -13.91 -14.24 12.36
C LEU A 154 -13.35 -15.66 12.21
N ASP A 155 -14.16 -16.68 12.41
CA ASP A 155 -13.80 -18.09 12.24
C ASP A 155 -13.31 -18.41 10.81
N ILE A 156 -13.92 -17.81 9.79
CA ILE A 156 -13.47 -17.91 8.39
C ILE A 156 -12.09 -17.27 8.22
N ILE A 157 -11.85 -16.13 8.88
CA ILE A 157 -10.54 -15.48 8.83
C ILE A 157 -9.48 -16.36 9.53
N GLU A 158 -9.81 -16.93 10.68
CA GLU A 158 -8.92 -17.80 11.47
C GLU A 158 -8.59 -19.12 10.77
N SER A 159 -9.59 -19.74 10.10
CA SER A 159 -9.37 -20.96 9.31
C SER A 159 -8.49 -20.75 8.08
N GLY A 160 -8.45 -19.52 7.55
CA GLY A 160 -7.74 -19.21 6.32
C GLY A 160 -8.52 -19.50 5.04
N ASP A 161 -9.78 -19.93 5.17
CA ASP A 161 -10.65 -20.27 4.06
C ASP A 161 -11.17 -19.04 3.32
N ASP A 162 -11.61 -19.24 2.08
CA ASP A 162 -12.39 -18.24 1.35
C ASP A 162 -13.82 -18.20 1.95
N TYR A 163 -14.43 -17.01 2.00
CA TYR A 163 -15.80 -16.86 2.48
C TYR A 163 -16.78 -17.04 1.33
N ASN A 164 -17.46 -18.17 1.32
CA ASN A 164 -18.35 -18.61 0.23
C ASN A 164 -19.71 -17.89 0.26
N VAL A 165 -19.69 -16.57 0.30
CA VAL A 165 -20.86 -15.71 0.16
C VAL A 165 -20.58 -14.69 -0.95
N MET A 166 -21.51 -14.55 -1.88
CA MET A 166 -21.35 -13.65 -3.03
C MET A 166 -21.24 -12.18 -2.61
N THR A 167 -20.51 -11.41 -3.39
CA THR A 167 -20.27 -9.96 -3.16
C THR A 167 -21.57 -9.20 -2.89
N LEU A 168 -22.59 -9.45 -3.68
CA LEU A 168 -23.88 -8.74 -3.55
C LEU A 168 -24.49 -8.91 -2.15
N LEU A 169 -24.49 -10.13 -1.60
CA LEU A 169 -25.00 -10.39 -0.25
C LEU A 169 -24.10 -9.78 0.84
N ARG A 170 -22.79 -9.84 0.65
CA ARG A 170 -21.86 -9.24 1.62
C ARG A 170 -22.00 -7.70 1.68
N LEU A 171 -22.29 -7.05 0.55
CA LEU A 171 -22.58 -5.61 0.53
C LEU A 171 -23.85 -5.28 1.34
N GLU A 172 -24.88 -6.12 1.26
CA GLU A 172 -26.07 -5.95 2.12
C GLU A 172 -25.73 -6.15 3.61
N HIS A 173 -24.86 -7.12 3.93
CA HIS A 173 -24.36 -7.28 5.31
C HIS A 173 -23.63 -6.03 5.81
N VAL A 174 -22.80 -5.40 4.98
CA VAL A 174 -22.11 -4.15 5.36
C VAL A 174 -23.11 -3.01 5.55
N LYS A 175 -24.14 -2.90 4.70
CA LYS A 175 -25.22 -1.89 4.85
C LYS A 175 -25.98 -2.05 6.15
N VAL A 176 -26.25 -3.29 6.58
CA VAL A 176 -26.91 -3.59 7.86
C VAL A 176 -25.98 -3.27 9.04
N ALA A 177 -24.69 -3.57 8.91
CA ALA A 177 -23.71 -3.33 9.96
C ALA A 177 -23.43 -1.85 10.21
N LEU A 178 -23.48 -1.02 9.17
CA LEU A 178 -23.12 0.40 9.23
C LEU A 178 -23.85 1.20 10.33
N PRO A 179 -25.20 1.22 10.42
CA PRO A 179 -25.88 2.00 11.45
C PRO A 179 -25.58 1.49 12.86
N VAL A 180 -25.34 0.18 13.03
CA VAL A 180 -24.98 -0.37 14.34
C VAL A 180 -23.59 0.11 14.78
N LEU A 181 -22.63 0.14 13.85
CA LEU A 181 -21.31 0.70 14.12
C LEU A 181 -21.39 2.20 14.48
N GLN A 182 -22.19 2.97 13.75
CA GLN A 182 -22.41 4.39 14.01
C GLN A 182 -23.03 4.65 15.39
N ASP A 183 -23.96 3.80 15.84
CA ASP A 183 -24.60 3.93 17.15
C ASP A 183 -23.64 3.57 18.31
N HIS A 184 -22.82 2.55 18.15
CA HIS A 184 -21.90 2.08 19.21
C HIS A 184 -20.57 2.83 19.25
N PHE A 185 -20.13 3.42 18.12
CA PHE A 185 -18.87 4.17 17.97
C PHE A 185 -19.11 5.47 17.19
N PRO A 186 -19.92 6.40 17.74
CA PRO A 186 -20.36 7.60 17.02
C PRO A 186 -19.24 8.61 16.74
N GLU A 187 -18.12 8.51 17.45
CA GLU A 187 -16.96 9.37 17.23
C GLU A 187 -16.21 9.06 15.92
N VAL A 188 -16.25 7.80 15.47
CA VAL A 188 -15.65 7.37 14.21
C VAL A 188 -16.61 7.65 13.07
N GLU A 189 -16.12 8.22 11.98
CA GLU A 189 -16.90 8.38 10.76
C GLU A 189 -16.94 7.06 9.98
N TRP A 190 -17.97 6.26 10.22
CA TRP A 190 -18.23 5.04 9.47
C TRP A 190 -19.03 5.36 8.21
N CYS A 191 -18.56 4.89 7.06
CA CYS A 191 -19.28 5.04 5.80
C CYS A 191 -19.06 3.84 4.87
N LEU A 192 -19.91 3.76 3.84
CA LEU A 192 -19.75 2.81 2.75
C LEU A 192 -18.90 3.43 1.65
N SER A 193 -18.24 2.60 0.86
CA SER A 193 -17.72 3.04 -0.43
C SER A 193 -18.88 3.39 -1.35
N GLU A 194 -18.72 4.45 -2.12
CA GLU A 194 -19.67 4.78 -3.18
C GLU A 194 -19.56 3.71 -4.28
N SER A 195 -20.67 3.03 -4.56
CA SER A 195 -20.77 1.89 -5.47
C SER A 195 -21.72 2.19 -6.61
N HIS A 196 -21.34 1.77 -7.81
CA HIS A 196 -22.12 1.88 -9.03
C HIS A 196 -22.22 0.53 -9.73
N GLU A 197 -23.38 0.23 -10.30
CA GLU A 197 -23.51 -0.88 -11.23
C GLU A 197 -23.08 -0.42 -12.61
N VAL A 198 -22.28 -1.21 -13.30
CA VAL A 198 -21.83 -0.97 -14.68
C VAL A 198 -22.17 -2.19 -15.53
N TYR A 199 -22.78 -1.96 -16.67
CA TYR A 199 -23.33 -3.02 -17.52
C TYR A 199 -22.48 -3.30 -18.76
N ASP A 200 -21.60 -2.39 -19.11
CA ASP A 200 -20.67 -2.54 -20.22
C ASP A 200 -19.35 -1.80 -19.97
N MET A 201 -18.41 -1.93 -20.90
CA MET A 201 -17.10 -1.32 -20.79
C MET A 201 -17.13 0.19 -20.99
N ASP A 202 -18.07 0.72 -21.78
CA ASP A 202 -18.16 2.15 -22.05
C ASP A 202 -18.66 2.90 -20.82
N GLU A 203 -19.64 2.34 -20.11
CA GLU A 203 -20.08 2.83 -18.80
C GLU A 203 -18.95 2.79 -17.76
N LEU A 204 -18.18 1.69 -17.72
CA LEU A 204 -17.05 1.56 -16.83
C LEU A 204 -15.97 2.61 -17.10
N ASP A 205 -15.62 2.82 -18.36
CA ASP A 205 -14.62 3.81 -18.79
C ASP A 205 -15.11 5.24 -18.53
N ALA A 206 -16.42 5.51 -18.70
CA ALA A 206 -17.02 6.81 -18.39
C ALA A 206 -16.97 7.09 -16.87
N LEU A 207 -17.38 6.13 -16.06
CA LEU A 207 -17.34 6.24 -14.59
C LEU A 207 -15.90 6.42 -14.09
N TYR A 208 -14.93 5.68 -14.65
CA TYR A 208 -13.53 5.83 -14.29
C TYR A 208 -13.03 7.27 -14.54
N ARG A 209 -13.29 7.84 -15.72
CA ARG A 209 -12.93 9.23 -16.03
C ARG A 209 -13.57 10.21 -15.07
N GLN A 210 -14.88 10.05 -14.81
CA GLN A 210 -15.59 10.90 -13.84
C GLN A 210 -14.93 10.87 -12.48
N LYS A 211 -14.63 9.69 -11.93
CA LYS A 211 -14.00 9.57 -10.61
C LYS A 211 -12.59 10.14 -10.57
N ARG A 212 -11.85 10.07 -11.67
CA ARG A 212 -10.55 10.74 -11.80
C ARG A 212 -10.69 12.26 -11.80
N GLU A 213 -11.67 12.81 -12.51
CA GLU A 213 -11.98 14.24 -12.53
C GLU A 213 -12.41 14.75 -11.15
N GLU A 214 -13.13 13.94 -10.38
CA GLU A 214 -13.51 14.20 -8.99
C GLU A 214 -12.32 14.11 -8.01
N GLY A 215 -11.13 13.71 -8.47
CA GLY A 215 -9.91 13.63 -7.67
C GLY A 215 -9.69 12.30 -6.94
N HIS A 216 -10.49 11.28 -7.23
CA HIS A 216 -10.31 9.95 -6.66
C HIS A 216 -9.16 9.19 -7.34
N GLU A 217 -8.59 8.18 -6.66
CA GLU A 217 -7.50 7.35 -7.20
C GLU A 217 -7.94 6.52 -8.43
N GLY A 218 -9.21 6.18 -8.52
CA GLY A 218 -9.80 5.37 -9.56
C GLY A 218 -10.96 4.52 -9.04
N LEU A 219 -11.05 3.28 -9.53
CA LEU A 219 -12.11 2.34 -9.18
C LEU A 219 -11.56 1.00 -8.70
N VAL A 220 -12.35 0.30 -7.87
CA VAL A 220 -12.23 -1.14 -7.64
C VAL A 220 -13.50 -1.80 -8.19
N VAL A 221 -13.33 -2.62 -9.22
CA VAL A 221 -14.43 -3.33 -9.87
C VAL A 221 -14.54 -4.72 -9.30
N LYS A 222 -15.75 -5.14 -8.99
CA LYS A 222 -16.04 -6.41 -8.30
C LYS A 222 -17.09 -7.21 -9.07
N ASP A 223 -16.87 -8.52 -9.16
CA ASP A 223 -17.89 -9.45 -9.63
C ASP A 223 -18.99 -9.60 -8.57
N PRO A 224 -20.26 -9.26 -8.86
CA PRO A 224 -21.35 -9.35 -7.90
C PRO A 224 -21.63 -10.77 -7.41
N ARG A 225 -21.30 -11.78 -8.23
CA ARG A 225 -21.45 -13.21 -7.91
C ARG A 225 -20.19 -13.82 -7.28
N GLY A 226 -19.07 -13.06 -7.25
CA GLY A 226 -17.81 -13.51 -6.69
C GLY A 226 -17.85 -13.68 -5.18
N ILE A 227 -17.13 -14.68 -4.67
CA ILE A 227 -16.92 -14.90 -3.23
C ILE A 227 -15.77 -14.06 -2.70
N TYR A 228 -15.66 -13.94 -1.38
CA TYR A 228 -14.51 -13.28 -0.76
C TYR A 228 -13.33 -14.25 -0.72
N LYS A 229 -12.36 -14.04 -1.62
CA LYS A 229 -11.16 -14.88 -1.73
C LYS A 229 -10.06 -14.33 -0.84
N ARG A 230 -9.19 -15.20 -0.37
CA ARG A 230 -8.06 -14.81 0.46
C ARG A 230 -6.85 -14.44 -0.41
N GLY A 231 -6.26 -13.28 -0.13
CA GLY A 231 -5.06 -12.79 -0.83
C GLY A 231 -5.35 -12.15 -2.19
N LYS A 232 -4.34 -12.11 -3.07
CA LYS A 232 -4.42 -11.46 -4.38
C LYS A 232 -4.95 -12.44 -5.42
N LYS A 233 -6.22 -12.29 -5.80
CA LYS A 233 -6.90 -13.17 -6.75
C LYS A 233 -7.88 -12.38 -7.63
N SER A 234 -8.26 -12.94 -8.77
CA SER A 234 -9.27 -12.36 -9.69
C SER A 234 -10.67 -12.36 -9.07
N GLY A 235 -11.51 -11.46 -9.52
CA GLY A 235 -12.85 -11.18 -9.01
C GLY A 235 -12.98 -9.78 -8.43
N TRP A 236 -11.86 -9.17 -8.06
CA TRP A 236 -11.69 -7.74 -7.81
C TRP A 236 -10.57 -7.21 -8.67
N TRP A 237 -10.83 -6.13 -9.42
CA TRP A 237 -9.88 -5.46 -10.32
C TRP A 237 -9.75 -4.00 -9.94
N LYS A 238 -8.53 -3.50 -9.86
CA LYS A 238 -8.27 -2.08 -9.62
C LYS A 238 -7.97 -1.36 -10.93
N LEU A 239 -8.75 -0.31 -11.19
CA LEU A 239 -8.53 0.67 -12.23
C LEU A 239 -7.92 1.91 -11.57
N LYS A 240 -6.67 2.18 -11.89
CA LYS A 240 -5.97 3.38 -11.42
C LYS A 240 -5.03 3.86 -12.51
N PRO A 241 -4.64 5.16 -12.53
CA PRO A 241 -3.74 5.64 -13.55
C PRO A 241 -2.41 4.90 -13.47
N GLU A 242 -1.93 4.47 -14.61
CA GLU A 242 -0.58 3.98 -14.81
C GLU A 242 0.14 5.00 -15.68
N ASN A 243 0.74 6.01 -15.05
CA ASN A 243 1.55 7.00 -15.74
C ASN A 243 2.93 6.42 -15.98
N GLU A 244 3.54 6.80 -17.08
CA GLU A 244 4.88 6.39 -17.49
C GLU A 244 5.73 7.63 -17.74
N ALA A 245 7.01 7.54 -17.41
CA ALA A 245 7.99 8.55 -17.76
C ALA A 245 9.29 7.87 -18.18
N ASP A 246 9.97 8.49 -19.14
CA ASP A 246 11.29 8.07 -19.56
C ASP A 246 12.36 8.88 -18.84
N GLY A 247 13.49 8.26 -18.60
CA GLY A 247 14.61 8.90 -17.97
C GLY A 247 15.90 8.12 -18.17
N VAL A 248 16.96 8.61 -17.56
CA VAL A 248 18.31 8.05 -17.64
C VAL A 248 18.77 7.68 -16.24
N VAL A 249 19.34 6.51 -16.07
CA VAL A 249 19.92 6.07 -14.80
C VAL A 249 21.12 6.94 -14.44
N VAL A 250 21.11 7.50 -13.24
CA VAL A 250 22.19 8.33 -12.68
C VAL A 250 22.74 7.80 -11.36
N GLY A 251 22.15 6.72 -10.82
CA GLY A 251 22.62 6.11 -9.59
C GLY A 251 21.94 4.77 -9.28
N LEU A 252 22.48 4.07 -8.29
CA LEU A 252 21.95 2.81 -7.77
C LEU A 252 21.33 3.03 -6.40
N ASN A 253 20.19 2.37 -6.15
CA ASN A 253 19.60 2.30 -4.82
C ASN A 253 19.85 0.94 -4.20
N TRP A 254 20.44 0.94 -3.03
CA TRP A 254 20.77 -0.26 -2.26
C TRP A 254 19.77 -0.49 -1.13
N GLY A 255 19.54 -1.75 -0.81
CA GLY A 255 18.74 -2.14 0.34
C GLY A 255 19.29 -1.56 1.64
N THR A 256 18.40 -1.08 2.51
CA THR A 256 18.78 -0.48 3.78
C THR A 256 19.50 -1.50 4.67
N PRO A 257 20.65 -1.14 5.28
CA PRO A 257 21.34 -2.00 6.23
C PRO A 257 20.43 -2.48 7.36
N GLY A 258 20.53 -3.75 7.74
CA GLY A 258 19.69 -4.39 8.76
C GLY A 258 18.30 -4.82 8.27
N LEU A 259 17.95 -4.63 6.97
CA LEU A 259 16.70 -5.10 6.38
C LEU A 259 16.91 -6.25 5.38
N ALA A 260 15.80 -6.90 5.00
CA ALA A 260 15.80 -8.13 4.18
C ALA A 260 16.51 -8.02 2.82
N ASN A 261 16.63 -6.82 2.27
CA ASN A 261 17.28 -6.55 0.99
C ASN A 261 18.64 -5.88 1.14
N GLU A 262 19.24 -5.94 2.33
CA GLU A 262 20.61 -5.44 2.53
C GLU A 262 21.60 -6.06 1.53
N GLY A 263 22.44 -5.24 0.92
CA GLY A 263 23.43 -5.65 -0.06
C GLY A 263 22.89 -6.04 -1.43
N LYS A 264 21.60 -5.77 -1.69
CA LYS A 264 20.96 -5.90 -3.01
C LYS A 264 20.67 -4.52 -3.62
N VAL A 265 20.77 -4.43 -4.95
CA VAL A 265 20.25 -3.29 -5.71
C VAL A 265 18.72 -3.38 -5.72
N ILE A 266 18.05 -2.40 -5.15
CA ILE A 266 16.58 -2.36 -5.03
C ILE A 266 15.91 -1.46 -6.06
N GLY A 267 16.69 -0.74 -6.86
CA GLY A 267 16.22 0.17 -7.90
C GLY A 267 17.30 1.15 -8.34
N PHE A 268 16.86 2.20 -8.99
CA PHE A 268 17.73 3.19 -9.60
C PHE A 268 17.32 4.62 -9.22
N GLU A 269 18.32 5.50 -9.14
CA GLU A 269 18.10 6.95 -9.27
C GLU A 269 17.98 7.27 -10.77
N VAL A 270 16.86 7.85 -11.17
CA VAL A 270 16.53 8.13 -12.58
C VAL A 270 16.33 9.62 -12.78
N LEU A 271 17.12 10.20 -13.67
CA LEU A 271 16.95 11.58 -14.13
C LEU A 271 15.90 11.61 -15.23
N LEU A 272 14.77 12.23 -14.96
CA LEU A 272 13.65 12.39 -15.89
C LEU A 272 13.91 13.53 -16.90
N GLU A 273 13.15 13.57 -18.00
CA GLU A 273 13.17 14.66 -18.97
C GLU A 273 12.81 16.02 -18.34
N SER A 274 12.06 16.03 -17.25
CA SER A 274 11.76 17.23 -16.45
C SER A 274 12.97 17.81 -15.71
N GLY A 275 14.13 17.13 -15.74
CA GLY A 275 15.32 17.49 -14.97
C GLY A 275 15.29 17.03 -13.50
N ARG A 276 14.25 16.33 -13.09
CA ARG A 276 14.12 15.80 -11.72
C ARG A 276 14.73 14.40 -11.62
N VAL A 277 15.39 14.11 -10.50
CA VAL A 277 15.86 12.77 -10.15
C VAL A 277 14.83 12.12 -9.23
N VAL A 278 14.45 10.89 -9.54
CA VAL A 278 13.51 10.08 -8.76
C VAL A 278 14.11 8.72 -8.42
N SER A 279 13.78 8.20 -7.23
CA SER A 279 14.18 6.86 -6.79
C SER A 279 13.18 5.82 -7.30
N ALA A 280 13.46 5.20 -8.44
CA ALA A 280 12.62 4.18 -9.07
C ALA A 280 12.91 2.78 -8.47
N ASN A 281 12.32 2.52 -7.31
CA ASN A 281 12.47 1.28 -6.54
C ASN A 281 11.30 0.31 -6.83
N ASN A 282 11.05 -0.64 -5.91
CA ASN A 282 9.92 -1.59 -5.97
C ASN A 282 9.99 -2.59 -7.15
N ILE A 283 11.18 -2.98 -7.52
CA ILE A 283 11.44 -4.05 -8.48
C ILE A 283 11.25 -5.44 -7.86
N SER A 284 11.09 -6.46 -8.70
CA SER A 284 10.96 -7.85 -8.24
C SER A 284 12.25 -8.39 -7.63
N GLN A 285 12.16 -9.43 -6.79
CA GLN A 285 13.36 -10.08 -6.23
C GLN A 285 14.29 -10.62 -7.34
N ALA A 286 13.73 -11.14 -8.43
CA ALA A 286 14.51 -11.61 -9.57
C ALA A 286 15.33 -10.47 -10.20
N LEU A 287 14.73 -9.30 -10.40
CA LEU A 287 15.46 -8.12 -10.89
C LEU A 287 16.49 -7.60 -9.87
N MET A 288 16.19 -7.65 -8.58
CA MET A 288 17.17 -7.29 -7.55
C MET A 288 18.39 -8.20 -7.62
N GLU A 289 18.18 -9.51 -7.80
CA GLU A 289 19.25 -10.50 -7.91
C GLU A 289 20.07 -10.30 -9.19
N GLU A 290 19.40 -10.11 -10.34
CA GLU A 290 20.03 -9.84 -11.63
C GLU A 290 20.89 -8.57 -11.58
N PHE A 291 20.30 -7.44 -11.16
CA PHE A 291 21.01 -6.17 -11.12
C PHE A 291 22.16 -6.19 -10.10
N THR A 292 21.95 -6.83 -8.96
CA THR A 292 23.01 -6.99 -7.96
C THR A 292 24.17 -7.82 -8.50
N ALA A 293 23.90 -8.93 -9.19
CA ALA A 293 24.92 -9.77 -9.80
C ALA A 293 25.71 -9.01 -10.87
N ASN A 294 25.00 -8.28 -11.74
CA ASN A 294 25.63 -7.48 -12.79
C ASN A 294 26.51 -6.36 -12.22
N VAL A 295 26.03 -5.63 -11.21
CA VAL A 295 26.84 -4.60 -10.53
C VAL A 295 28.07 -5.21 -9.90
N LYS A 296 27.94 -6.33 -9.18
CA LYS A 296 29.08 -7.03 -8.56
C LYS A 296 30.08 -7.54 -9.59
N ALA A 297 29.63 -8.05 -10.74
CA ALA A 297 30.49 -8.51 -11.81
C ALA A 297 31.33 -7.37 -12.43
N HIS A 298 30.79 -6.15 -12.48
CA HIS A 298 31.49 -4.95 -12.97
C HIS A 298 32.32 -4.23 -11.89
N THR A 299 32.17 -4.64 -10.63
CA THR A 299 32.93 -4.09 -9.48
C THR A 299 34.27 -4.77 -9.29
N THR A 300 34.70 -5.61 -10.23
CA THR A 300 36.06 -6.16 -10.20
C THR A 300 37.04 -5.01 -10.36
N CYS A 301 37.99 -4.90 -9.43
CA CYS A 301 39.06 -3.91 -9.44
C CYS A 301 40.07 -4.13 -10.61
N ASP A 302 39.56 -4.11 -11.85
CA ASP A 302 40.40 -4.04 -13.01
C ASP A 302 40.76 -2.56 -13.27
N ASN A 303 41.96 -2.21 -12.86
CA ASN A 303 42.68 -1.00 -13.25
C ASN A 303 42.23 0.33 -12.62
N GLY A 304 42.34 0.51 -11.32
CA GLY A 304 42.37 1.88 -10.87
C GLY A 304 41.93 2.24 -9.46
N CYS A 305 41.77 1.29 -8.59
CA CYS A 305 41.63 1.66 -7.16
C CYS A 305 42.95 2.33 -6.71
N GLN A 306 42.85 3.64 -6.41
CA GLN A 306 44.01 4.41 -5.93
C GLN A 306 44.63 3.73 -4.70
N MET A 307 43.82 3.12 -3.84
CA MET A 307 44.30 2.35 -2.67
C MET A 307 45.11 1.10 -3.03
N SER A 308 44.84 0.39 -4.13
CA SER A 308 45.64 -0.75 -4.53
C SER A 308 47.03 -0.34 -5.05
N LYS A 309 47.11 0.89 -5.59
CA LYS A 309 48.36 1.50 -6.03
C LYS A 309 49.19 2.02 -4.84
N ASP A 310 48.52 2.56 -3.82
CA ASP A 310 49.19 3.17 -2.67
C ASP A 310 49.67 2.13 -1.62
N VAL A 311 49.11 0.92 -1.60
CA VAL A 311 49.47 -0.17 -0.67
C VAL A 311 50.15 -1.38 -1.33
N GLY A 312 50.41 -1.33 -2.63
CA GLY A 312 51.17 -2.41 -3.33
C GLY A 312 50.46 -3.77 -3.30
N MET A 313 49.15 -3.83 -3.17
CA MET A 313 48.35 -5.06 -3.15
C MET A 313 48.02 -5.54 -4.56
N ASP A 314 48.23 -6.84 -4.79
CA ASP A 314 47.86 -7.52 -6.03
C ASP A 314 46.34 -7.47 -6.25
N ASN A 315 45.89 -7.11 -7.46
CA ASN A 315 44.52 -6.89 -7.90
C ASN A 315 43.51 -8.02 -7.58
N ARG A 316 43.97 -9.16 -7.07
CA ARG A 316 43.13 -10.33 -6.74
C ARG A 316 42.56 -10.34 -5.33
N SER A 317 42.98 -9.43 -4.48
CA SER A 317 42.59 -9.46 -3.06
C SER A 317 41.37 -8.57 -2.68
N CYS A 318 40.86 -7.74 -3.61
CA CYS A 318 39.72 -6.85 -3.35
C CYS A 318 38.35 -7.43 -3.69
N ALA A 319 38.23 -8.65 -4.18
CA ALA A 319 36.97 -9.30 -4.49
C ALA A 319 36.10 -9.39 -3.23
N GLY A 320 35.23 -8.42 -3.03
CA GLY A 320 34.14 -8.43 -2.04
C GLY A 320 34.44 -7.84 -0.67
N LYS A 321 35.53 -7.08 -0.49
CA LYS A 321 35.84 -6.45 0.82
C LYS A 321 36.33 -4.99 0.74
N CYS A 322 36.02 -4.27 -0.32
CA CYS A 322 36.35 -2.84 -0.34
C CYS A 322 35.30 -2.09 0.49
N ALA A 323 35.74 -1.37 1.53
CA ALA A 323 34.88 -0.49 2.35
C ALA A 323 34.30 0.69 1.55
N TYR A 324 34.55 0.75 0.24
CA TYR A 324 34.05 1.73 -0.71
C TYR A 324 33.03 1.10 -1.68
N ASP A 325 32.12 0.28 -1.19
CA ASP A 325 31.03 -0.35 -1.96
C ASP A 325 30.06 0.65 -2.61
N GLN A 326 30.32 1.95 -2.53
CA GLN A 326 29.48 3.02 -3.07
C GLN A 326 30.25 3.94 -4.03
N HIS A 327 31.18 3.40 -4.82
CA HIS A 327 31.81 4.23 -5.84
C HIS A 327 30.84 4.45 -7.01
N PRO A 328 30.49 5.71 -7.35
CA PRO A 328 29.67 6.04 -8.53
C PRO A 328 30.26 5.46 -9.83
N ALA A 329 31.56 5.24 -9.85
CA ALA A 329 32.31 4.70 -11.00
C ALA A 329 32.00 3.22 -11.34
N ASN A 330 31.22 2.52 -10.50
CA ASN A 330 30.94 1.08 -10.66
C ASN A 330 29.49 0.76 -10.99
N ASN A 331 28.71 1.75 -11.42
CA ASN A 331 27.34 1.55 -11.89
C ASN A 331 27.35 1.19 -13.39
N PRO A 332 27.19 -0.09 -13.77
CA PRO A 332 27.20 -0.50 -15.19
C PRO A 332 25.96 0.02 -15.95
N TYR A 333 24.94 0.50 -15.24
CA TYR A 333 23.71 1.04 -15.81
C TYR A 333 23.70 2.56 -15.92
N GLU A 334 24.77 3.24 -15.51
CA GLU A 334 24.84 4.70 -15.59
C GLU A 334 24.71 5.17 -17.04
N GLY A 335 23.81 6.10 -17.28
CA GLY A 335 23.50 6.59 -18.63
C GLY A 335 22.51 5.73 -19.42
N TRP A 336 22.07 4.58 -18.89
CA TRP A 336 21.06 3.77 -19.58
C TRP A 336 19.69 4.43 -19.55
N ALA A 337 19.02 4.46 -20.71
CA ALA A 337 17.66 4.92 -20.83
C ALA A 337 16.68 3.86 -20.31
N CYS A 338 15.74 4.29 -19.50
CA CYS A 338 14.70 3.40 -18.93
C CYS A 338 13.34 4.08 -18.87
N GLN A 339 12.32 3.25 -18.80
CA GLN A 339 10.96 3.66 -18.47
C GLN A 339 10.71 3.35 -17.01
N ILE A 340 10.12 4.33 -16.33
CA ILE A 340 9.55 4.14 -15.00
C ILE A 340 8.04 4.22 -15.05
N LYS A 341 7.36 3.54 -14.13
CA LYS A 341 5.92 3.66 -13.88
C LYS A 341 5.69 4.34 -12.55
N TYR A 342 4.69 5.21 -12.51
CA TYR A 342 4.31 5.91 -11.28
C TYR A 342 2.80 6.10 -11.22
N MET A 343 2.31 6.37 -10.02
CA MET A 343 0.88 6.47 -9.78
C MET A 343 0.33 7.82 -10.22
N GLU A 344 0.96 8.88 -9.77
CA GLU A 344 0.62 10.26 -10.10
C GLU A 344 1.80 11.20 -9.78
N GLU A 345 1.75 12.38 -10.35
CA GLU A 345 2.62 13.48 -9.96
C GLU A 345 1.95 14.27 -8.83
N THR A 346 2.70 14.50 -7.76
CA THR A 346 2.24 15.30 -6.63
C THR A 346 2.34 16.80 -6.95
N PRO A 347 1.63 17.69 -6.23
CA PRO A 347 1.65 19.14 -6.52
C PRO A 347 3.04 19.79 -6.47
N ASP A 348 3.98 19.20 -5.73
CA ASP A 348 5.38 19.61 -5.69
C ASP A 348 6.22 19.02 -6.84
N GLY A 349 5.58 18.29 -7.76
CA GLY A 349 6.19 17.66 -8.92
C GLY A 349 6.95 16.38 -8.60
N SER A 350 6.81 15.80 -7.39
CA SER A 350 7.36 14.50 -7.07
C SER A 350 6.48 13.39 -7.67
N LEU A 351 7.06 12.23 -7.91
CA LEU A 351 6.29 11.08 -8.39
C LEU A 351 5.87 10.18 -7.22
N ARG A 352 4.60 9.78 -7.20
CA ARG A 352 4.11 8.83 -6.21
C ARG A 352 4.43 7.40 -6.66
N HIS A 353 5.16 6.66 -5.81
CA HIS A 353 5.55 5.26 -6.02
C HIS A 353 6.23 4.97 -7.36
N PRO A 354 7.25 5.72 -7.75
CA PRO A 354 7.99 5.42 -8.96
C PRO A 354 8.70 4.07 -8.83
N SER A 355 8.66 3.29 -9.91
CA SER A 355 9.30 1.98 -10.01
C SER A 355 9.91 1.80 -11.38
N PHE A 356 11.06 1.14 -11.44
CA PHE A 356 11.64 0.72 -12.72
C PHE A 356 10.67 -0.24 -13.43
N ASP A 357 10.44 -0.02 -14.72
CA ASP A 357 9.59 -0.87 -15.55
C ASP A 357 10.42 -1.68 -16.56
N LYS A 358 11.16 -1.00 -17.43
CA LYS A 358 11.98 -1.64 -18.46
C LYS A 358 13.06 -0.72 -19.01
N TRP A 359 14.04 -1.32 -19.66
CA TRP A 359 15.04 -0.59 -20.44
C TRP A 359 14.42 -0.05 -21.74
N ARG A 360 14.89 1.13 -22.16
CA ARG A 360 14.46 1.80 -23.40
C ARG A 360 15.48 1.73 -24.51
N GLY A 361 16.71 1.35 -24.18
CA GLY A 361 17.78 1.17 -25.15
C GLY A 361 17.85 -0.25 -25.69
N THR A 362 18.73 -0.47 -26.65
CA THR A 362 19.17 -1.79 -27.09
C THR A 362 20.39 -2.24 -26.27
N GLU A 363 20.74 -3.53 -26.30
CA GLU A 363 21.99 -4.00 -25.70
C GLU A 363 23.24 -3.28 -26.28
N ALA A 364 23.17 -2.89 -27.56
CA ALA A 364 24.28 -2.18 -28.23
C ALA A 364 24.27 -0.67 -27.93
N ASP A 365 23.10 -0.07 -27.70
CA ASP A 365 22.94 1.35 -27.34
C ASP A 365 21.75 1.56 -26.39
N PRO A 366 21.97 1.42 -25.09
CA PRO A 366 20.93 1.58 -24.08
C PRO A 366 20.42 3.03 -23.94
N THR A 367 21.06 4.00 -24.58
CA THR A 367 20.61 5.39 -24.57
C THR A 367 19.60 5.69 -25.69
N THR A 368 19.49 4.79 -26.68
CA THR A 368 18.55 4.95 -27.78
C THR A 368 17.14 4.63 -27.33
N LYS A 369 16.21 5.55 -27.57
CA LYS A 369 14.76 5.30 -27.37
C LYS A 369 14.28 4.37 -28.49
N MET A 370 13.63 3.26 -28.12
CA MET A 370 12.92 2.38 -29.04
C MET A 370 11.45 2.71 -29.11
#